data_e3bac4805a2c5467daca6908cf9c4362
#
_entry.id   e3bac4805a2c5467daca6908cf9c4362
#
_cell.length_a   1.000
_cell.length_b   1.000
_cell.length_c   1.000
_cell.angle_alpha   90.00
_cell.angle_beta   90.00
_cell.angle_gamma   90.00
#
_symmetry.space_group_name_H-M   'P 1'
#
loop_
_entity.id
_entity.type
_entity.pdbx_description
1 polymer ?
#
loop_
_entity_poly.entity_id
_entity_poly.type
_entity_poly.pdbx_seq_one_letter_code
_entity_poly.pdbx_strand_id
1 'polypeptide(L)'
;AWIERAVDLFRQHPRMVILGGKNGLDIAFEDADRYAHGGPSMQQGDFSFVTSVNRAPMWIHKELFRQYLHHIDFSFAPFQFDDYDLCARAWLNGLQVGWYDAGFRSLSVGGMRLWNNSFTTEQSQKNGRKLYELYRNKIEEIHRRIAEC
;
A
#
# COMPACT_ATOMS: atom_id res chain seq x y z
N ALA A 1 21.57 -1.42 9.58
CA ALA A 1 20.58 -0.55 10.18
C ALA A 1 19.19 -0.68 9.57
N TRP A 2 18.77 0.16 8.59
CA TRP A 2 17.37 0.13 8.12
C TRP A 2 16.99 -1.15 7.32
N ILE A 3 17.92 -1.71 6.53
CA ILE A 3 17.71 -2.97 5.82
C ILE A 3 17.61 -4.14 6.81
N GLU A 4 18.49 -4.19 7.80
CA GLU A 4 18.47 -5.21 8.85
C GLU A 4 17.14 -5.20 9.59
N ARG A 5 16.61 -4.01 9.92
CA ARG A 5 15.30 -3.88 10.56
C ARG A 5 14.17 -4.40 9.66
N ALA A 6 14.21 -4.13 8.36
CA ALA A 6 13.24 -4.67 7.40
C ALA A 6 13.29 -6.21 7.38
N VAL A 7 14.47 -6.79 7.32
CA VAL A 7 14.66 -8.25 7.35
C VAL A 7 14.12 -8.86 8.64
N ASP A 8 14.40 -8.24 9.78
CA ASP A 8 13.91 -8.72 11.08
C ASP A 8 12.38 -8.65 11.17
N LEU A 9 11.77 -7.61 10.64
CA LEU A 9 10.31 -7.50 10.58
C LEU A 9 9.69 -8.60 9.73
N PHE A 10 10.26 -8.92 8.57
CA PHE A 10 9.80 -10.06 7.77
C PHE A 10 9.95 -11.40 8.49
N ARG A 11 11.00 -11.58 9.28
CA ARG A 11 11.18 -12.79 10.10
C ARG A 11 10.17 -12.88 11.23
N GLN A 12 9.85 -11.77 11.87
CA GLN A 12 8.86 -11.69 12.96
C GLN A 12 7.42 -11.88 12.45
N HIS A 13 7.14 -11.50 11.20
CA HIS A 13 5.82 -11.55 10.59
C HIS A 13 5.83 -12.40 9.31
N PRO A 14 5.76 -13.74 9.43
CA PRO A 14 5.94 -14.65 8.28
C PRO A 14 4.88 -14.50 7.18
N ARG A 15 3.75 -13.84 7.46
CA ARG A 15 2.68 -13.58 6.50
C ARG A 15 2.77 -12.20 5.87
N MET A 16 3.71 -11.37 6.27
CA MET A 16 3.92 -10.05 5.72
C MET A 16 4.57 -10.16 4.34
N VAL A 17 3.88 -9.70 3.32
CA VAL A 17 4.37 -9.71 1.93
C VAL A 17 4.93 -8.37 1.49
N ILE A 18 4.43 -7.29 2.06
CA ILE A 18 4.82 -5.91 1.72
C ILE A 18 5.18 -5.16 2.98
N LEU A 19 6.27 -4.41 2.91
CA LEU A 19 6.72 -3.52 3.99
C LEU A 19 7.14 -2.17 3.40
N GLY A 20 6.54 -1.10 3.87
CA GLY A 20 6.92 0.27 3.53
C GLY A 20 7.88 0.87 4.55
N GLY A 21 8.80 1.70 4.08
CA GLY A 21 9.81 2.36 4.92
C GLY A 21 9.60 3.86 5.08
N LYS A 22 8.55 4.40 4.48
CA LYS A 22 8.18 5.81 4.54
C LYS A 22 6.69 6.00 4.30
N ASN A 23 6.06 6.74 5.20
CA ASN A 23 4.65 7.12 5.09
C ASN A 23 3.73 5.92 4.79
N GLY A 24 3.46 5.15 5.80
CA GLY A 24 2.33 4.24 5.77
C GLY A 24 1.06 5.04 5.49
N LEU A 25 0.19 4.49 4.67
CA LEU A 25 -1.05 5.13 4.29
C LEU A 25 -2.21 4.26 4.75
N ASP A 26 -2.87 4.71 5.80
CA ASP A 26 -4.13 4.15 6.21
C ASP A 26 -5.21 4.78 5.35
N ILE A 27 -5.77 4.01 4.42
CA ILE A 27 -6.74 4.52 3.46
C ILE A 27 -8.09 3.88 3.68
N ALA A 28 -9.09 4.73 3.79
CA ALA A 28 -10.48 4.38 3.65
C ALA A 28 -11.04 5.06 2.39
N PHE A 29 -11.89 4.36 1.67
CA PHE A 29 -12.64 4.96 0.57
C PHE A 29 -13.90 5.63 1.10
N GLU A 30 -14.13 6.88 0.72
CA GLU A 30 -15.38 7.57 0.97
C GLU A 30 -16.37 7.36 -0.19
N ASP A 31 -15.89 7.56 -1.41
CA ASP A 31 -16.65 7.36 -2.63
C ASP A 31 -15.71 7.12 -3.85
N ALA A 32 -16.29 7.04 -5.05
CA ALA A 32 -15.55 6.77 -6.28
C ALA A 32 -14.52 7.85 -6.67
N ASP A 33 -14.70 9.06 -6.19
CA ASP A 33 -13.84 10.20 -6.52
C ASP A 33 -12.90 10.59 -5.38
N ARG A 34 -13.13 10.05 -4.17
CA ARG A 34 -12.38 10.40 -2.97
C ARG A 34 -11.94 9.18 -2.18
N TYR A 35 -10.74 9.27 -1.68
CA TYR A 35 -10.22 8.39 -0.63
C TYR A 35 -9.80 9.24 0.56
N ALA A 36 -10.01 8.74 1.77
CA ALA A 36 -9.60 9.39 3.00
C ALA A 36 -8.35 8.75 3.57
N HIS A 37 -7.49 9.54 4.18
CA HIS A 37 -6.47 9.04 5.09
C HIS A 37 -7.10 8.78 6.45
N GLY A 38 -6.64 7.76 7.17
CA GLY A 38 -7.11 7.42 8.50
C GLY A 38 -7.90 6.12 8.55
N GLY A 39 -7.59 5.19 7.67
CA GLY A 39 -8.01 3.80 7.81
C GLY A 39 -7.36 3.17 9.06
N PRO A 40 -7.76 1.95 9.43
CA PRO A 40 -7.23 1.30 10.62
C PRO A 40 -5.74 1.01 10.50
N SER A 41 -5.04 1.12 11.60
CA SER A 41 -3.68 0.64 11.76
C SER A 41 -3.53 -0.09 13.08
N MET A 42 -2.65 -1.08 13.12
CA MET A 42 -2.31 -1.80 14.35
C MET A 42 -0.82 -1.60 14.63
N GLN A 43 -0.54 -0.75 15.60
CA GLN A 43 0.83 -0.39 15.98
C GLN A 43 1.44 -1.42 16.93
N GLN A 44 2.66 -1.79 16.65
CA GLN A 44 3.50 -2.66 17.47
C GLN A 44 4.91 -2.03 17.61
N GLY A 45 5.10 -1.16 18.60
CA GLY A 45 6.36 -0.44 18.78
C GLY A 45 6.61 0.57 17.66
N ASP A 46 7.72 0.39 16.93
CA ASP A 46 8.13 1.21 15.78
C ASP A 46 7.55 0.75 14.44
N PHE A 47 6.69 -0.27 14.48
CA PHE A 47 6.09 -0.92 13.33
C PHE A 47 4.56 -0.84 13.40
N SER A 48 3.90 -0.80 12.27
CA SER A 48 2.43 -0.86 12.18
C SER A 48 2.00 -1.74 11.02
N PHE A 49 0.92 -2.52 11.21
CA PHE A 49 0.14 -3.03 10.09
C PHE A 49 -0.76 -1.91 9.56
N VAL A 50 -0.78 -1.71 8.27
CA VAL A 50 -1.48 -0.59 7.60
C VAL A 50 -2.21 -1.07 6.37
N THR A 51 -3.19 -0.31 5.92
CA THR A 51 -3.96 -0.63 4.71
C THR A 51 -3.07 -0.69 3.49
N SER A 52 -2.20 0.27 3.32
CA SER A 52 -1.30 0.37 2.17
C SER A 52 -0.05 1.17 2.46
N VAL A 53 0.95 0.96 1.63
CA VAL A 53 2.21 1.71 1.64
C VAL A 53 2.55 2.14 0.23
N ASN A 54 3.22 3.28 0.09
CA ASN A 54 3.72 3.70 -1.20
C ASN A 54 5.13 3.14 -1.48
N ARG A 55 5.60 3.26 -2.71
CA ARG A 55 6.87 2.69 -3.20
C ARG A 55 8.11 3.53 -2.89
N ALA A 56 8.23 4.09 -1.70
CA ALA A 56 9.36 4.98 -1.40
C ALA A 56 9.97 4.80 0.01
N PRO A 57 10.72 3.74 0.27
CA PRO A 57 10.86 2.46 -0.40
C PRO A 57 9.74 1.47 -0.07
N MET A 58 9.64 0.42 -0.88
CA MET A 58 8.78 -0.73 -0.63
C MET A 58 9.64 -2.00 -0.72
N TRP A 59 9.56 -2.85 0.28
CA TRP A 59 10.15 -4.18 0.28
C TRP A 59 9.08 -5.21 0.05
N ILE A 60 9.40 -6.25 -0.69
CA ILE A 60 8.47 -7.33 -1.04
C ILE A 60 9.09 -8.67 -0.69
N HIS A 61 8.33 -9.49 0.02
CA HIS A 61 8.71 -10.88 0.27
C HIS A 61 8.50 -11.70 -1.03
N LYS A 62 9.60 -12.02 -1.69
CA LYS A 62 9.60 -12.59 -3.04
C LYS A 62 8.74 -13.84 -3.20
N GLU A 63 8.86 -14.80 -2.28
CA GLU A 63 8.13 -16.07 -2.40
C GLU A 63 6.63 -15.92 -2.15
N LEU A 64 6.22 -15.12 -1.16
CA LEU A 64 4.82 -14.80 -0.93
C LEU A 64 4.20 -14.03 -2.11
N PHE A 65 4.95 -13.09 -2.66
CA PHE A 65 4.52 -12.36 -3.87
C PHE A 65 4.28 -13.32 -5.04
N ARG A 66 5.23 -14.20 -5.32
CA ARG A 66 5.11 -15.17 -6.41
C ARG A 66 3.96 -16.14 -6.22
N GLN A 67 3.75 -16.59 -5.00
CA GLN A 67 2.74 -17.58 -4.68
C GLN A 67 1.32 -17.02 -4.69
N TYR A 68 1.11 -15.78 -4.21
CA TYR A 68 -0.21 -15.23 -3.95
C TYR A 68 -0.58 -14.00 -4.79
N LEU A 69 0.36 -13.14 -5.11
CA LEU A 69 0.09 -11.89 -5.82
C LEU A 69 0.43 -11.95 -7.30
N HIS A 70 1.46 -12.68 -7.67
CA HIS A 70 1.92 -12.99 -9.03
C HIS A 70 2.43 -11.81 -9.84
N HIS A 71 1.75 -10.66 -9.84
CA HIS A 71 2.07 -9.51 -10.69
C HIS A 71 1.56 -8.19 -10.10
N ILE A 72 2.05 -7.10 -10.66
CA ILE A 72 1.45 -5.77 -10.49
C ILE A 72 0.43 -5.58 -11.61
N ASP A 73 -0.75 -5.06 -11.30
CA ASP A 73 -1.80 -4.85 -12.29
C ASP A 73 -1.45 -3.68 -13.23
N PHE A 74 -1.01 -4.01 -14.43
CA PHE A 74 -0.66 -3.04 -15.47
C PHE A 74 -1.83 -2.20 -15.98
N SER A 75 -3.06 -2.55 -15.66
CA SER A 75 -4.21 -1.74 -16.02
C SER A 75 -4.30 -0.41 -15.26
N PHE A 76 -3.44 -0.20 -14.25
CA PHE A 76 -3.21 1.09 -13.61
C PHE A 76 -2.13 1.93 -14.31
N ALA A 77 -1.48 1.43 -15.36
CA ALA A 77 -0.52 2.21 -16.11
C ALA A 77 -1.15 3.47 -16.73
N PRO A 78 -0.40 4.54 -16.91
CA PRO A 78 1.04 4.65 -16.69
C PRO A 78 1.44 4.96 -15.24
N PHE A 79 0.52 5.29 -14.33
CA PHE A 79 0.83 5.59 -12.94
C PHE A 79 -0.42 5.70 -12.06
N GLN A 80 -0.19 5.68 -10.76
CA GLN A 80 -1.12 5.84 -9.63
C GLN A 80 -1.95 4.59 -9.29
N PHE A 81 -1.97 4.32 -8.00
CA PHE A 81 -2.80 3.34 -7.30
C PHE A 81 -2.48 1.85 -7.54
N ASP A 82 -1.47 1.51 -8.30
CA ASP A 82 -1.01 0.13 -8.44
C ASP A 82 -0.40 -0.43 -7.14
N ASP A 83 0.20 0.41 -6.31
CA ASP A 83 0.66 0.08 -4.97
C ASP A 83 -0.51 -0.19 -4.00
N TYR A 84 -1.59 0.58 -4.09
CA TYR A 84 -2.82 0.34 -3.32
C TYR A 84 -3.50 -0.97 -3.71
N ASP A 85 -3.62 -1.22 -5.01
CA ASP A 85 -4.15 -2.48 -5.52
C ASP A 85 -3.35 -3.68 -5.01
N LEU A 86 -2.03 -3.58 -5.05
CA LEU A 86 -1.15 -4.63 -4.57
C LEU A 86 -1.34 -4.90 -3.07
N CYS A 87 -1.44 -3.85 -2.26
CA CYS A 87 -1.68 -3.97 -0.82
C CYS A 87 -3.07 -4.54 -0.51
N ALA A 88 -4.10 -4.11 -1.22
CA ALA A 88 -5.45 -4.65 -1.05
C ALA A 88 -5.50 -6.13 -1.38
N ARG A 89 -4.86 -6.55 -2.48
CA ARG A 89 -4.77 -7.97 -2.84
C ARG A 89 -3.99 -8.78 -1.80
N ALA A 90 -2.96 -8.22 -1.19
CA ALA A 90 -2.24 -8.85 -0.10
C ALA A 90 -3.18 -9.18 1.06
N TRP A 91 -3.93 -8.20 1.57
CA TRP A 91 -4.89 -8.39 2.64
C TRP A 91 -5.98 -9.42 2.30
N LEU A 92 -6.53 -9.36 1.10
CA LEU A 92 -7.58 -10.27 0.64
C LEU A 92 -7.08 -11.71 0.43
N ASN A 93 -5.78 -11.91 0.22
CA ASN A 93 -5.15 -13.23 0.18
C ASN A 93 -4.68 -13.72 1.56
N GLY A 94 -5.06 -13.03 2.63
CA GLY A 94 -4.68 -13.40 3.98
C GLY A 94 -3.23 -13.11 4.32
N LEU A 95 -2.56 -12.26 3.56
CA LEU A 95 -1.22 -11.75 3.82
C LEU A 95 -1.31 -10.41 4.53
N GLN A 96 -0.17 -9.88 4.94
CA GLN A 96 -0.07 -8.67 5.74
C GLN A 96 0.75 -7.60 5.03
N VAL A 97 0.39 -6.35 5.29
CA VAL A 97 1.11 -5.16 4.84
C VAL A 97 1.53 -4.37 6.06
N GLY A 98 2.80 -4.07 6.15
CA GLY A 98 3.39 -3.36 7.28
C GLY A 98 4.10 -2.08 6.89
N TRP A 99 4.35 -1.27 7.89
CA TRP A 99 5.11 -0.02 7.76
C TRP A 99 6.00 0.21 8.98
N TYR A 100 7.17 0.78 8.76
CA TYR A 100 8.00 1.37 9.81
C TYR A 100 8.74 2.60 9.27
N ASP A 101 9.13 3.50 10.16
CA ASP A 101 9.94 4.65 9.75
C ASP A 101 11.41 4.24 9.56
N ALA A 102 11.82 4.07 8.31
CA ALA A 102 13.19 3.77 7.94
C ALA A 102 14.10 5.02 7.87
N GLY A 103 13.60 6.18 8.26
CA GLY A 103 14.33 7.44 8.26
C GLY A 103 14.50 8.08 6.88
N PHE A 104 13.80 7.60 5.86
CA PHE A 104 13.86 8.21 4.53
C PHE A 104 13.14 9.56 4.49
N ARG A 105 13.78 10.52 3.84
CA ARG A 105 13.18 11.83 3.62
C ARG A 105 13.23 12.20 2.14
N SER A 106 12.10 12.63 1.60
CA SER A 106 12.07 13.17 0.25
C SER A 106 12.65 14.57 0.24
N LEU A 107 13.57 14.80 -0.68
CA LEU A 107 14.13 16.13 -0.90
C LEU A 107 13.22 17.00 -1.77
N SER A 108 12.38 16.36 -2.59
CA SER A 108 11.41 17.04 -3.45
C SER A 108 10.23 16.12 -3.77
N VAL A 109 9.16 16.71 -4.31
CA VAL A 109 8.09 15.94 -4.95
C VAL A 109 8.64 15.38 -6.25
N GLY A 110 8.61 14.06 -6.40
CA GLY A 110 9.15 13.36 -7.56
C GLY A 110 8.07 12.78 -8.47
N GLY A 111 8.52 12.23 -9.59
CA GLY A 111 7.70 11.49 -10.53
C GLY A 111 6.67 12.35 -11.27
N MET A 112 5.59 11.71 -11.68
CA MET A 112 4.52 12.34 -12.47
C MET A 112 3.79 13.49 -11.76
N ARG A 113 3.92 13.61 -10.44
CA ARG A 113 3.34 14.73 -9.68
C ARG A 113 3.97 16.09 -10.01
N LEU A 114 5.18 16.10 -10.59
CA LEU A 114 5.81 17.32 -11.11
C LEU A 114 5.09 17.87 -12.35
N TRP A 115 4.33 17.03 -13.03
CA TRP A 115 3.61 17.35 -14.25
C TRP A 115 2.12 17.53 -13.95
N ASN A 116 1.79 18.47 -13.10
CA ASN A 116 0.39 18.77 -12.78
C ASN A 116 -0.31 19.38 -14.01
N ASN A 117 -0.87 18.53 -14.86
CA ASN A 117 -1.61 18.87 -16.06
C ASN A 117 -2.89 18.06 -16.17
N SER A 118 -3.71 18.33 -17.18
CA SER A 118 -4.98 17.62 -17.40
C SER A 118 -4.81 16.10 -17.52
N PHE A 119 -3.79 15.64 -18.22
CA PHE A 119 -3.50 14.21 -18.38
C PHE A 119 -3.26 13.52 -17.03
N THR A 120 -2.41 14.08 -16.17
CA THR A 120 -2.10 13.47 -14.87
C THR A 120 -3.32 13.47 -13.95
N THR A 121 -4.15 14.52 -14.01
CA THR A 121 -5.39 14.62 -13.24
C THR A 121 -6.41 13.59 -13.70
N GLU A 122 -6.67 13.51 -15.00
CA GLU A 122 -7.61 12.53 -15.59
C GLU A 122 -7.18 11.09 -15.31
N GLN A 123 -5.90 10.79 -15.43
CA GLN A 123 -5.35 9.47 -15.15
C GLN A 123 -5.51 9.10 -13.67
N SER A 124 -5.26 10.03 -12.76
CA SER A 124 -5.46 9.80 -11.32
C SER A 124 -6.93 9.56 -10.99
N GLN A 125 -7.85 10.35 -11.55
CA GLN A 125 -9.28 10.16 -11.37
C GLN A 125 -9.75 8.81 -11.92
N LYS A 126 -9.32 8.46 -13.13
CA LYS A 126 -9.64 7.18 -13.76
C LYS A 126 -9.19 6.00 -12.89
N ASN A 127 -7.95 6.04 -12.42
CA ASN A 127 -7.40 4.95 -11.61
C ASN A 127 -8.00 4.94 -10.20
N GLY A 128 -8.32 6.08 -9.63
CA GLY A 128 -9.02 6.18 -8.34
C GLY A 128 -10.41 5.54 -8.40
N ARG A 129 -11.21 5.84 -9.44
CA ARG A 129 -12.51 5.20 -9.66
C ARG A 129 -12.39 3.70 -9.86
N LYS A 130 -11.41 3.27 -10.66
CA LYS A 130 -11.14 1.85 -10.86
C LYS A 130 -10.81 1.15 -9.54
N LEU A 131 -9.95 1.71 -8.73
CA LEU A 131 -9.58 1.16 -7.42
C LEU A 131 -10.82 1.07 -6.51
N TYR A 132 -11.64 2.11 -6.46
CA TYR A 132 -12.90 2.12 -5.73
C TYR A 132 -13.84 1.00 -6.20
N GLU A 133 -14.08 0.86 -7.50
CA GLU A 133 -14.94 -0.18 -8.07
C GLU A 133 -14.47 -1.59 -7.73
N LEU A 134 -13.16 -1.81 -7.70
CA LEU A 134 -12.57 -3.11 -7.35
C LEU A 134 -12.77 -3.47 -5.87
N TYR A 135 -12.69 -2.49 -4.96
CA TYR A 135 -12.56 -2.77 -3.53
C TYR A 135 -13.66 -2.22 -2.64
N ARG A 136 -14.60 -1.40 -3.12
CA ARG A 136 -15.66 -0.78 -2.29
C ARG A 136 -16.43 -1.77 -1.41
N ASN A 137 -16.67 -2.97 -1.91
CA ASN A 137 -17.39 -4.02 -1.19
C ASN A 137 -16.47 -4.92 -0.34
N LYS A 138 -15.17 -4.63 -0.31
CA LYS A 138 -14.15 -5.44 0.37
C LYS A 138 -13.36 -4.65 1.41
N ILE A 139 -13.58 -3.35 1.48
CA ILE A 139 -12.81 -2.49 2.36
C ILE A 139 -13.04 -2.83 3.84
N GLU A 140 -14.26 -3.17 4.23
CA GLU A 140 -14.56 -3.59 5.60
C GLU A 140 -13.84 -4.89 5.97
N GLU A 141 -13.74 -5.83 5.03
CA GLU A 141 -12.98 -7.06 5.24
C GLU A 141 -11.48 -6.77 5.43
N ILE A 142 -10.92 -5.89 4.61
CA ILE A 142 -9.51 -5.46 4.74
C ILE A 142 -9.30 -4.82 6.11
N HIS A 143 -10.15 -3.89 6.51
CA HIS A 143 -10.06 -3.22 7.80
C HIS A 143 -10.17 -4.20 8.98
N ARG A 144 -11.08 -5.17 8.90
CA ARG A 144 -11.21 -6.21 9.92
C ARG A 144 -9.94 -7.05 10.03
N ARG A 145 -9.33 -7.44 8.92
CA ARG A 145 -8.08 -8.22 8.92
C ARG A 145 -6.91 -7.46 9.52
N ILE A 146 -6.84 -6.16 9.31
CA ILE A 146 -5.85 -5.30 9.96
C ILE A 146 -6.09 -5.26 11.46
N ALA A 147 -7.33 -5.07 11.90
CA ALA A 147 -7.70 -5.01 13.31
C ALA A 147 -7.44 -6.33 14.06
N GLU A 148 -7.40 -7.45 13.36
CA GLU A 148 -7.10 -8.78 13.92
C GLU A 148 -5.58 -9.05 14.04
N CYS A 149 -4.73 -8.18 13.52
CA CYS A 149 -3.29 -8.30 13.71
C CYS A 149 -2.88 -7.84 15.11
#